data_7c75125fba4fa767977e7fd13b4d7ed1
#
_entry.id   7c75125fba4fa767977e7fd13b4d7ed1
#
_cell.length_a   1.000
_cell.length_b   1.000
_cell.length_c   1.000
_cell.angle_alpha   90.00
_cell.angle_beta   90.00
_cell.angle_gamma   90.00
#
_symmetry.space_group_name_H-M   'P 1'
#
loop_
_entity.id
_entity.type
_entity.pdbx_description
1 polymer ?
#
loop_
_entity_poly.entity_id
_entity_poly.type
_entity_poly.pdbx_seq_one_letter_code
_entity_poly.pdbx_strand_id
1 'polypeptide(L)'
;MRLAEESLTNEVRQHFKVEIERKIFDAAVQGFDSEDNPLRLNNFAFAMRELGRIWLEHLAPKEQIRQCEWFVQNTKLREKDGVTRAQRAKFAVQGPLHDDFVRDKLDIDVDKTVKEYTKLIDRLSDFGHDIEKSFDLPPAEAEQEAMDALETFDRLATLISERHESLLSEAADEAKEVLTDELFSQVQSELDILSTHSTVEGVHLESLTIISLDSKRILFESDGCVDVRLQYGSDADVARDDGAVSHDSYPLDCKFEADTERPLEISIVSGSLRINTDSFYDDGED
;
A
#
# COMPACT_ATOMS: atom_id res chain seq x y z
N MET A 1 -5.47 29.52 18.51
CA MET A 1 -5.24 28.81 17.22
C MET A 1 -6.50 28.04 16.86
N ARG A 2 -6.89 28.01 15.59
CA ARG A 2 -8.00 27.16 15.11
C ARG A 2 -7.44 25.96 14.36
N LEU A 3 -7.73 24.76 14.85
CA LEU A 3 -7.25 23.52 14.21
C LEU A 3 -7.74 23.39 12.77
N ALA A 4 -8.97 23.83 12.48
CA ALA A 4 -9.56 23.74 11.13
C ALA A 4 -8.78 24.58 10.07
N GLU A 5 -7.97 25.55 10.49
CA GLU A 5 -7.19 26.42 9.60
C GLU A 5 -5.75 25.91 9.37
N GLU A 6 -5.31 24.88 10.11
CA GLU A 6 -3.98 24.29 9.97
C GLU A 6 -3.90 23.34 8.75
N SER A 7 -2.79 23.43 8.01
CA SER A 7 -2.56 22.52 6.85
C SER A 7 -2.54 21.07 7.27
N LEU A 8 -1.89 20.76 8.40
CA LEU A 8 -1.83 19.41 8.97
C LEU A 8 -3.20 18.79 9.19
N THR A 9 -4.21 19.59 9.60
CA THR A 9 -5.59 19.09 9.76
C THR A 9 -6.15 18.57 8.46
N ASN A 10 -5.91 19.25 7.34
CA ASN A 10 -6.35 18.83 6.02
C ASN A 10 -5.58 17.59 5.54
N GLU A 11 -4.28 17.51 5.81
CA GLU A 11 -3.43 16.36 5.49
C GLU A 11 -3.91 15.11 6.24
N VAL A 12 -4.06 15.21 7.56
CA VAL A 12 -4.60 14.10 8.39
C VAL A 12 -5.97 13.65 7.92
N ARG A 13 -6.86 14.61 7.59
CA ARG A 13 -8.21 14.30 7.09
C ARG A 13 -8.20 13.45 5.82
N GLN A 14 -7.22 13.66 4.93
CA GLN A 14 -7.10 12.92 3.67
C GLN A 14 -6.76 11.43 3.88
N HIS A 15 -6.17 11.05 5.00
CA HIS A 15 -5.87 9.67 5.33
C HIS A 15 -7.13 8.84 5.63
N PHE A 16 -8.21 9.47 6.08
CA PHE A 16 -9.47 8.80 6.37
C PHE A 16 -10.27 8.55 5.10
N LYS A 17 -10.37 7.31 4.65
CA LYS A 17 -11.04 6.95 3.40
C LYS A 17 -12.52 6.67 3.58
N VAL A 18 -12.95 6.27 4.78
CA VAL A 18 -14.34 5.94 5.09
C VAL A 18 -15.10 7.17 5.59
N GLU A 19 -16.35 7.32 5.17
CA GLU A 19 -17.15 8.52 5.48
C GLU A 19 -17.32 8.74 6.98
N ILE A 20 -17.52 7.67 7.76
CA ILE A 20 -17.69 7.79 9.22
C ILE A 20 -16.43 8.29 9.91
N GLU A 21 -15.24 7.88 9.44
CA GLU A 21 -13.96 8.35 9.97
C GLU A 21 -13.84 9.87 9.77
N ARG A 22 -14.10 10.34 8.54
CA ARG A 22 -14.08 11.78 8.23
C ARG A 22 -15.07 12.58 9.08
N LYS A 23 -16.28 12.06 9.28
CA LYS A 23 -17.30 12.72 10.11
C LYS A 23 -16.89 12.83 11.57
N ILE A 24 -16.26 11.78 12.13
CA ILE A 24 -15.76 11.82 13.52
C ILE A 24 -14.62 12.82 13.62
N PHE A 25 -13.68 12.80 12.66
CA PHE A 25 -12.56 13.75 12.61
C PHE A 25 -13.04 15.20 12.52
N ASP A 26 -13.92 15.51 11.55
CA ASP A 26 -14.47 16.85 11.36
C ASP A 26 -15.19 17.36 12.62
N ALA A 27 -15.96 16.48 13.27
CA ALA A 27 -16.64 16.81 14.53
C ALA A 27 -15.65 17.05 15.69
N ALA A 28 -14.54 16.29 15.75
CA ALA A 28 -13.50 16.48 16.76
C ALA A 28 -12.83 17.85 16.60
N VAL A 29 -12.42 18.21 15.38
CA VAL A 29 -11.78 19.48 15.04
C VAL A 29 -12.73 20.65 15.32
N GLN A 30 -13.97 20.58 14.81
CA GLN A 30 -14.97 21.62 15.04
C GLN A 30 -15.29 21.82 16.53
N GLY A 31 -15.38 20.71 17.29
CA GLY A 31 -15.63 20.75 18.72
C GLY A 31 -14.46 21.37 19.49
N PHE A 32 -13.23 21.14 19.07
CA PHE A 32 -12.04 21.75 19.66
C PHE A 32 -11.97 23.27 19.40
N ASP A 33 -12.35 23.70 18.21
CA ASP A 33 -12.35 25.13 17.81
C ASP A 33 -13.46 25.94 18.49
N SER A 34 -14.35 25.29 19.24
CA SER A 34 -15.39 25.96 20.05
C SER A 34 -14.79 26.51 21.34
N GLU A 35 -14.19 27.70 21.30
CA GLU A 35 -13.44 28.33 22.42
C GLU A 35 -14.25 28.48 23.70
N ASP A 36 -15.58 28.66 23.58
CA ASP A 36 -16.49 28.78 24.72
C ASP A 36 -16.78 27.44 25.42
N ASN A 37 -16.32 26.31 24.84
CA ASN A 37 -16.54 25.01 25.42
C ASN A 37 -15.37 24.61 26.34
N PRO A 38 -15.56 24.60 27.68
CA PRO A 38 -14.47 24.26 28.60
C PRO A 38 -14.06 22.77 28.50
N LEU A 39 -14.87 21.92 27.87
CA LEU A 39 -14.58 20.50 27.62
C LEU A 39 -14.03 20.23 26.21
N ARG A 40 -13.58 21.25 25.50
CA ARG A 40 -13.14 21.12 24.10
C ARG A 40 -12.04 20.06 23.91
N LEU A 41 -11.05 20.05 24.82
CA LEU A 41 -9.97 19.06 24.76
C LEU A 41 -10.44 17.65 25.11
N ASN A 42 -11.32 17.49 26.11
CA ASN A 42 -11.87 16.17 26.46
C ASN A 42 -12.69 15.58 25.32
N ASN A 43 -13.54 16.41 24.70
CA ASN A 43 -14.36 15.97 23.57
C ASN A 43 -13.49 15.58 22.38
N PHE A 44 -12.45 16.39 22.07
CA PHE A 44 -11.46 16.10 21.05
C PHE A 44 -10.73 14.77 21.35
N ALA A 45 -10.18 14.64 22.55
CA ALA A 45 -9.44 13.44 22.96
C ALA A 45 -10.30 12.17 22.88
N PHE A 46 -11.54 12.25 23.35
CA PHE A 46 -12.48 11.13 23.22
C PHE A 46 -12.76 10.78 21.77
N ALA A 47 -13.05 11.77 20.93
CA ALA A 47 -13.35 11.56 19.52
C ALA A 47 -12.16 11.00 18.75
N MET A 48 -10.94 11.53 18.96
CA MET A 48 -9.72 11.05 18.31
C MET A 48 -9.36 9.63 18.76
N ARG A 49 -9.55 9.28 20.04
CA ARG A 49 -9.34 7.92 20.52
C ARG A 49 -10.30 6.91 19.86
N GLU A 50 -11.59 7.26 19.74
CA GLU A 50 -12.57 6.42 19.06
C GLU A 50 -12.33 6.35 17.55
N LEU A 51 -11.93 7.45 16.94
CA LEU A 51 -11.49 7.48 15.54
C LEU A 51 -10.32 6.52 15.31
N GLY A 52 -9.28 6.59 16.14
CA GLY A 52 -8.14 5.69 16.03
C GLY A 52 -8.52 4.20 16.18
N ARG A 53 -9.49 3.90 17.06
CA ARG A 53 -10.02 2.53 17.18
C ARG A 53 -10.72 2.08 15.91
N ILE A 54 -11.64 2.88 15.38
CA ILE A 54 -12.42 2.56 14.16
C ILE A 54 -11.49 2.45 12.95
N TRP A 55 -10.59 3.40 12.78
CA TRP A 55 -9.64 3.44 11.69
C TRP A 55 -8.73 2.21 11.66
N LEU A 56 -8.16 1.84 12.83
CA LEU A 56 -7.34 0.63 12.93
C LEU A 56 -8.17 -0.66 12.77
N GLU A 57 -9.45 -0.67 13.12
CA GLU A 57 -10.32 -1.83 12.85
C GLU A 57 -10.56 -2.05 11.35
N HIS A 58 -10.65 -0.97 10.56
CA HIS A 58 -10.75 -1.06 9.11
C HIS A 58 -9.43 -1.47 8.46
N LEU A 59 -8.30 -0.90 8.88
CA LEU A 59 -6.98 -1.18 8.31
C LEU A 59 -6.41 -2.53 8.73
N ALA A 60 -6.80 -3.03 9.90
CA ALA A 60 -6.21 -4.18 10.56
C ALA A 60 -7.27 -5.17 11.08
N PRO A 61 -7.92 -5.92 10.17
CA PRO A 61 -8.90 -6.93 10.53
C PRO A 61 -8.28 -8.02 11.42
N LYS A 62 -8.94 -8.35 12.52
CA LYS A 62 -8.40 -9.29 13.52
C LYS A 62 -8.11 -10.69 12.96
N GLU A 63 -8.88 -11.12 11.99
CA GLU A 63 -8.73 -12.42 11.32
C GLU A 63 -7.41 -12.47 10.56
N GLN A 64 -7.00 -11.40 9.91
CA GLN A 64 -5.72 -11.30 9.20
C GLN A 64 -4.55 -11.23 10.18
N ILE A 65 -4.66 -10.39 11.23
CA ILE A 65 -3.62 -10.26 12.26
C ILE A 65 -3.28 -11.62 12.88
N ARG A 66 -4.30 -12.44 13.19
CA ARG A 66 -4.12 -13.75 13.82
C ARG A 66 -3.40 -14.77 12.93
N GLN A 67 -3.37 -14.55 11.64
CA GLN A 67 -2.71 -15.41 10.67
C GLN A 67 -1.27 -14.98 10.38
N CYS A 68 -0.84 -13.79 10.86
CA CYS A 68 0.52 -13.33 10.70
C CYS A 68 1.48 -14.13 11.56
N GLU A 69 2.65 -14.44 11.02
CA GLU A 69 3.71 -15.16 11.73
C GLU A 69 4.16 -14.43 13.00
N TRP A 70 4.27 -13.10 12.94
CA TRP A 70 4.66 -12.27 14.07
C TRP A 70 3.58 -12.13 15.16
N PHE A 71 2.37 -12.67 14.96
CA PHE A 71 1.27 -12.54 15.94
C PHE A 71 1.50 -13.40 17.17
N VAL A 72 1.49 -12.77 18.35
CA VAL A 72 1.51 -13.44 19.65
C VAL A 72 0.24 -13.09 20.41
N GLN A 73 -0.57 -14.09 20.71
CA GLN A 73 -1.82 -13.89 21.43
C GLN A 73 -1.57 -13.37 22.84
N ASN A 74 -2.19 -12.24 23.19
CA ASN A 74 -2.14 -11.73 24.56
C ASN A 74 -3.18 -12.43 25.45
N THR A 75 -2.73 -13.38 26.26
CA THR A 75 -3.58 -14.17 27.15
C THR A 75 -4.14 -13.40 28.34
N LYS A 76 -3.64 -12.18 28.63
CA LYS A 76 -4.11 -11.32 29.73
C LYS A 76 -5.33 -10.48 29.34
N LEU A 77 -5.62 -10.36 28.05
CA LEU A 77 -6.81 -9.65 27.60
C LEU A 77 -8.05 -10.51 27.85
N ARG A 78 -8.99 -9.99 28.64
CA ARG A 78 -10.33 -10.55 28.81
C ARG A 78 -11.21 -10.35 27.57
N GLU A 79 -10.76 -9.58 26.61
CA GLU A 79 -11.50 -9.30 25.38
C GLU A 79 -11.56 -10.53 24.49
N LYS A 80 -12.73 -10.76 23.92
CA LYS A 80 -13.04 -11.88 23.02
C LYS A 80 -12.11 -12.00 21.81
N ASP A 81 -11.33 -10.97 21.53
CA ASP A 81 -10.54 -10.86 20.29
C ASP A 81 -9.07 -11.25 20.46
N GLY A 82 -8.46 -11.09 21.62
CA GLY A 82 -7.07 -11.43 21.87
C GLY A 82 -6.03 -10.59 21.07
N VAL A 83 -6.50 -9.58 20.33
CA VAL A 83 -5.66 -8.66 19.53
C VAL A 83 -5.60 -7.32 20.25
N THR A 84 -4.38 -6.83 20.49
CA THR A 84 -4.14 -5.54 21.14
C THR A 84 -4.20 -4.38 20.15
N ARG A 85 -4.39 -3.17 20.66
CA ARG A 85 -4.28 -1.93 19.87
C ARG A 85 -2.90 -1.79 19.21
N ALA A 86 -1.84 -2.12 19.94
CA ALA A 86 -0.48 -2.12 19.41
C ALA A 86 -0.30 -3.09 18.24
N GLN A 87 -0.89 -4.29 18.32
CA GLN A 87 -0.86 -5.26 17.22
C GLN A 87 -1.67 -4.79 16.01
N ARG A 88 -2.77 -4.07 16.22
CA ARG A 88 -3.51 -3.44 15.11
C ARG A 88 -2.69 -2.33 14.45
N ALA A 89 -2.04 -1.46 15.23
CA ALA A 89 -1.16 -0.43 14.71
C ALA A 89 0.05 -1.03 13.96
N LYS A 90 0.65 -2.09 14.51
CA LYS A 90 1.72 -2.85 13.84
C LYS A 90 1.23 -3.39 12.50
N PHE A 91 0.09 -4.05 12.45
CA PHE A 91 -0.47 -4.57 11.21
C PHE A 91 -0.79 -3.47 10.20
N ALA A 92 -1.33 -2.33 10.65
CA ALA A 92 -1.63 -1.22 9.76
C ALA A 92 -0.36 -0.69 9.05
N VAL A 93 0.76 -0.56 9.78
CA VAL A 93 2.04 -0.12 9.21
C VAL A 93 2.72 -1.23 8.41
N GLN A 94 2.89 -2.41 8.99
CA GLN A 94 3.73 -3.48 8.45
C GLN A 94 2.94 -4.47 7.57
N GLY A 95 1.64 -4.60 7.81
CA GLY A 95 0.84 -5.67 7.21
C GLY A 95 1.24 -7.05 7.74
N PRO A 96 1.12 -8.08 6.92
CA PRO A 96 1.54 -9.44 7.25
C PRO A 96 3.05 -9.69 7.08
N LEU A 97 3.80 -8.71 6.55
CA LEU A 97 5.23 -8.86 6.24
C LEU A 97 6.05 -9.17 7.49
N HIS A 98 7.17 -9.89 7.31
CA HIS A 98 8.07 -10.24 8.40
C HIS A 98 8.83 -9.01 8.94
N ASP A 99 9.05 -8.97 10.26
CA ASP A 99 9.70 -7.84 10.95
C ASP A 99 11.06 -7.47 10.35
N ASP A 100 11.88 -8.48 10.04
CA ASP A 100 13.21 -8.27 9.48
C ASP A 100 13.15 -7.70 8.06
N PHE A 101 12.21 -8.13 7.24
CA PHE A 101 12.03 -7.59 5.89
C PHE A 101 11.65 -6.11 5.93
N VAL A 102 10.68 -5.75 6.77
CA VAL A 102 10.21 -4.35 6.89
C VAL A 102 11.31 -3.44 7.43
N ARG A 103 12.09 -3.92 8.40
CA ARG A 103 13.20 -3.15 8.98
C ARG A 103 14.39 -3.04 8.03
N ASP A 104 14.83 -4.18 7.46
CA ASP A 104 16.15 -4.26 6.79
C ASP A 104 16.06 -3.94 5.28
N LYS A 105 14.88 -4.14 4.66
CA LYS A 105 14.66 -3.87 3.24
C LYS A 105 13.84 -2.60 3.00
N LEU A 106 12.77 -2.39 3.79
CA LEU A 106 11.93 -1.21 3.60
C LEU A 106 12.37 -0.01 4.45
N ASP A 107 13.36 -0.17 5.36
CA ASP A 107 13.89 0.86 6.28
C ASP A 107 12.80 1.53 7.15
N ILE A 108 11.83 0.74 7.62
CA ILE A 108 10.70 1.24 8.43
C ILE A 108 10.82 0.79 9.87
N ASP A 109 10.92 1.75 10.81
CA ASP A 109 10.91 1.51 12.26
C ASP A 109 9.46 1.43 12.79
N VAL A 110 8.87 0.25 12.64
CA VAL A 110 7.48 -0.04 13.06
C VAL A 110 7.33 0.08 14.58
N ASP A 111 8.27 -0.43 15.35
CA ASP A 111 8.19 -0.46 16.81
C ASP A 111 8.16 0.93 17.43
N LYS A 112 8.96 1.86 16.90
CA LYS A 112 8.96 3.26 17.33
C LYS A 112 7.59 3.89 17.10
N THR A 113 7.06 3.75 15.91
CA THR A 113 5.76 4.35 15.52
C THR A 113 4.61 3.78 16.32
N VAL A 114 4.55 2.45 16.48
CA VAL A 114 3.54 1.79 17.32
C VAL A 114 3.61 2.27 18.77
N LYS A 115 4.82 2.44 19.31
CA LYS A 115 5.02 2.96 20.66
C LYS A 115 4.56 4.42 20.81
N GLU A 116 4.86 5.28 19.84
CA GLU A 116 4.42 6.68 19.82
C GLU A 116 2.89 6.75 19.75
N TYR A 117 2.28 6.03 18.84
CA TYR A 117 0.82 5.94 18.71
C TYR A 117 0.16 5.42 19.99
N THR A 118 0.68 4.35 20.58
CA THR A 118 0.11 3.80 21.83
C THR A 118 0.18 4.80 22.97
N LYS A 119 1.31 5.51 23.12
CA LYS A 119 1.44 6.57 24.13
C LYS A 119 0.46 7.72 23.92
N LEU A 120 0.25 8.12 22.66
CA LEU A 120 -0.76 9.13 22.34
C LEU A 120 -2.14 8.68 22.81
N ILE A 121 -2.55 7.47 22.44
CA ILE A 121 -3.89 6.96 22.81
C ILE A 121 -4.07 6.83 24.33
N ASP A 122 -3.04 6.46 25.06
CA ASP A 122 -3.08 6.42 26.51
C ASP A 122 -3.24 7.84 27.09
N ARG A 123 -2.51 8.83 26.56
CA ARG A 123 -2.63 10.25 26.92
C ARG A 123 -4.03 10.81 26.62
N LEU A 124 -4.59 10.52 25.43
CA LEU A 124 -5.97 10.89 25.09
C LEU A 124 -7.00 10.21 25.99
N SER A 125 -6.72 8.99 26.46
CA SER A 125 -7.57 8.30 27.41
C SER A 125 -7.58 8.97 28.79
N ASP A 126 -6.41 9.45 29.25
CA ASP A 126 -6.28 10.20 30.49
C ASP A 126 -7.15 11.46 30.47
N PHE A 127 -7.11 12.24 29.38
CA PHE A 127 -7.97 13.42 29.23
C PHE A 127 -9.48 13.06 29.20
N GLY A 128 -9.84 11.91 28.67
CA GLY A 128 -11.23 11.44 28.64
C GLY A 128 -11.75 10.97 29.99
N HIS A 129 -10.88 10.54 30.90
CA HIS A 129 -11.24 10.00 32.21
C HIS A 129 -11.04 10.99 33.36
N ASP A 130 -10.06 11.87 33.26
CA ASP A 130 -9.73 12.90 34.26
C ASP A 130 -10.11 14.27 33.72
N ILE A 131 -11.39 14.61 33.90
CA ILE A 131 -11.93 15.91 33.46
C ILE A 131 -11.25 17.08 34.16
N GLU A 132 -10.91 16.95 35.44
CA GLU A 132 -10.29 18.03 36.22
C GLU A 132 -8.94 18.42 35.62
N LYS A 133 -8.15 17.42 35.21
CA LYS A 133 -6.82 17.62 34.61
C LYS A 133 -6.87 18.44 33.30
N SER A 134 -7.88 18.29 32.48
CA SER A 134 -8.03 19.03 31.22
C SER A 134 -8.64 20.41 31.39
N PHE A 135 -9.46 20.61 32.43
CA PHE A 135 -10.01 21.91 32.77
C PHE A 135 -8.95 22.92 33.21
N ASP A 136 -7.92 22.45 33.91
CA ASP A 136 -6.84 23.27 34.44
C ASP A 136 -5.71 23.52 33.44
N LEU A 137 -5.78 22.92 32.23
CA LEU A 137 -4.78 23.11 31.20
C LEU A 137 -4.88 24.51 30.58
N PRO A 138 -3.75 25.23 30.51
CA PRO A 138 -3.69 26.50 29.76
C PRO A 138 -4.10 26.27 28.29
N PRO A 139 -4.77 27.22 27.65
CA PRO A 139 -5.20 27.09 26.24
C PRO A 139 -4.09 26.69 25.29
N ALA A 140 -2.88 27.21 25.46
CA ALA A 140 -1.73 26.87 24.62
C ALA A 140 -1.26 25.42 24.78
N GLU A 141 -1.37 24.84 26.00
CA GLU A 141 -1.05 23.44 26.23
C GLU A 141 -2.12 22.52 25.64
N ALA A 142 -3.39 22.91 25.74
CA ALA A 142 -4.48 22.18 25.11
C ALA A 142 -4.34 22.16 23.55
N GLU A 143 -3.92 23.27 22.97
CA GLU A 143 -3.61 23.38 21.53
C GLU A 143 -2.44 22.49 21.16
N GLN A 144 -1.37 22.45 21.95
CA GLN A 144 -0.22 21.58 21.71
C GLN A 144 -0.61 20.10 21.77
N GLU A 145 -1.43 19.70 22.74
CA GLU A 145 -1.92 18.32 22.86
C GLU A 145 -2.75 17.91 21.64
N ALA A 146 -3.56 18.81 21.09
CA ALA A 146 -4.32 18.54 19.89
C ALA A 146 -3.42 18.44 18.65
N MET A 147 -2.42 19.30 18.52
CA MET A 147 -1.43 19.23 17.43
C MET A 147 -0.59 17.96 17.50
N ASP A 148 -0.08 17.59 18.67
CA ASP A 148 0.66 16.33 18.89
C ASP A 148 -0.17 15.11 18.46
N ALA A 149 -1.48 15.15 18.69
CA ALA A 149 -2.38 14.10 18.25
C ALA A 149 -2.46 14.04 16.72
N LEU A 150 -2.65 15.19 16.05
CA LEU A 150 -2.67 15.25 14.58
C LEU A 150 -1.36 14.78 13.98
N GLU A 151 -0.21 15.25 14.47
CA GLU A 151 1.13 14.82 14.01
C GLU A 151 1.34 13.30 14.14
N THR A 152 0.86 12.70 15.24
CA THR A 152 1.01 11.25 15.46
C THR A 152 0.13 10.44 14.50
N PHE A 153 -1.10 10.91 14.23
CA PHE A 153 -1.98 10.27 13.24
C PHE A 153 -1.41 10.39 11.83
N ASP A 154 -0.90 11.57 11.47
CA ASP A 154 -0.27 11.82 10.18
C ASP A 154 0.95 10.90 9.96
N ARG A 155 1.85 10.85 10.94
CA ARG A 155 3.03 9.97 10.88
C ARG A 155 2.67 8.51 10.71
N LEU A 156 1.67 8.02 11.45
CA LEU A 156 1.21 6.64 11.30
C LEU A 156 0.67 6.38 9.88
N ALA A 157 -0.12 7.30 9.35
CA ALA A 157 -0.68 7.18 8.01
C ALA A 157 0.38 7.26 6.90
N THR A 158 1.34 8.17 7.06
CA THR A 158 2.48 8.32 6.14
C THR A 158 3.28 7.03 6.04
N LEU A 159 3.62 6.41 7.16
CA LEU A 159 4.34 5.13 7.16
C LEU A 159 3.56 3.98 6.52
N ILE A 160 2.23 3.99 6.62
CA ILE A 160 1.39 3.01 5.89
C ILE A 160 1.55 3.19 4.37
N SER A 161 1.61 4.43 3.89
CA SER A 161 1.83 4.75 2.47
C SER A 161 3.26 4.43 2.03
N GLU A 162 4.26 4.85 2.82
CA GLU A 162 5.68 4.58 2.55
C GLU A 162 5.98 3.08 2.44
N ARG A 163 5.42 2.24 3.33
CA ARG A 163 5.54 0.79 3.20
C ARG A 163 5.05 0.28 1.86
N HIS A 164 3.90 0.79 1.39
CA HIS A 164 3.32 0.38 0.13
C HIS A 164 4.22 0.74 -1.05
N GLU A 165 4.69 1.98 -1.08
CA GLU A 165 5.60 2.49 -2.12
C GLU A 165 6.95 1.78 -2.10
N SER A 166 7.55 1.57 -0.91
CA SER A 166 8.82 0.86 -0.78
C SER A 166 8.71 -0.60 -1.23
N LEU A 167 7.62 -1.28 -0.88
CA LEU A 167 7.40 -2.67 -1.32
C LEU A 167 7.26 -2.75 -2.85
N LEU A 168 6.54 -1.81 -3.47
CA LEU A 168 6.41 -1.75 -4.93
C LEU A 168 7.77 -1.48 -5.61
N SER A 169 8.56 -0.56 -5.05
CA SER A 169 9.89 -0.24 -5.59
C SER A 169 10.82 -1.46 -5.56
N GLU A 170 10.88 -2.18 -4.43
CA GLU A 170 11.69 -3.40 -4.30
C GLU A 170 11.17 -4.53 -5.21
N ALA A 171 9.87 -4.64 -5.39
CA ALA A 171 9.26 -5.68 -6.20
C ALA A 171 9.37 -5.43 -7.71
N ALA A 172 9.51 -4.19 -8.16
CA ALA A 172 9.47 -3.84 -9.59
C ALA A 172 10.65 -4.44 -10.37
N ASP A 173 11.85 -4.43 -9.80
CA ASP A 173 13.04 -4.99 -10.46
C ASP A 173 12.93 -6.52 -10.59
N GLU A 174 12.48 -7.20 -9.54
CA GLU A 174 12.26 -8.65 -9.54
C GLU A 174 11.14 -9.06 -10.51
N ALA A 175 10.04 -8.33 -10.51
CA ALA A 175 8.92 -8.57 -11.44
C ALA A 175 9.35 -8.41 -12.89
N LYS A 176 10.18 -7.40 -13.19
CA LYS A 176 10.73 -7.18 -14.52
C LYS A 176 11.67 -8.31 -14.94
N GLU A 177 12.54 -8.79 -14.04
CA GLU A 177 13.44 -9.91 -14.32
C GLU A 177 12.65 -11.17 -14.64
N VAL A 178 11.70 -11.55 -13.78
CA VAL A 178 10.83 -12.72 -13.98
C VAL A 178 10.03 -12.64 -15.28
N LEU A 179 9.48 -11.48 -15.62
CA LEU A 179 8.74 -11.27 -16.87
C LEU A 179 9.65 -11.39 -18.09
N THR A 180 10.86 -10.85 -17.99
CA THR A 180 11.86 -10.93 -19.04
C THR A 180 12.25 -12.38 -19.32
N ASP A 181 12.58 -13.13 -18.26
CA ASP A 181 12.95 -14.54 -18.36
C ASP A 181 11.82 -15.39 -18.99
N GLU A 182 10.57 -15.14 -18.60
CA GLU A 182 9.41 -15.84 -19.16
C GLU A 182 9.25 -15.57 -20.66
N LEU A 183 9.31 -14.30 -21.08
CA LEU A 183 9.13 -13.89 -22.46
C LEU A 183 10.29 -14.32 -23.39
N PHE A 184 11.51 -14.40 -22.87
CA PHE A 184 12.66 -14.85 -23.63
C PHE A 184 12.81 -16.39 -23.67
N SER A 185 12.31 -17.08 -22.64
CA SER A 185 12.48 -18.55 -22.53
C SER A 185 11.35 -19.35 -23.15
N GLN A 186 10.17 -18.77 -23.29
CA GLN A 186 8.98 -19.46 -23.80
C GLN A 186 8.51 -18.85 -25.12
N VAL A 187 8.02 -19.75 -26.00
CA VAL A 187 7.35 -19.35 -27.24
C VAL A 187 6.00 -18.72 -26.88
N GLN A 188 5.80 -17.47 -27.25
CA GLN A 188 4.54 -16.77 -27.03
C GLN A 188 3.64 -16.98 -28.25
N SER A 189 2.55 -17.71 -28.08
CA SER A 189 1.64 -18.09 -29.19
C SER A 189 1.05 -16.87 -29.89
N GLU A 190 0.82 -15.78 -29.17
CA GLU A 190 0.32 -14.51 -29.71
C GLU A 190 1.30 -13.84 -30.66
N LEU A 191 2.60 -14.00 -30.41
CA LEU A 191 3.67 -13.43 -31.26
C LEU A 191 4.02 -14.36 -32.43
N ASP A 192 3.98 -15.67 -32.20
CA ASP A 192 4.35 -16.69 -33.20
C ASP A 192 3.43 -16.70 -34.43
N ILE A 193 2.17 -16.27 -34.25
CA ILE A 193 1.21 -16.19 -35.35
C ILE A 193 1.41 -14.97 -36.26
N LEU A 194 2.19 -13.97 -35.81
CA LEU A 194 2.37 -12.70 -36.56
C LEU A 194 3.38 -12.79 -37.69
N SER A 195 4.35 -13.71 -37.60
CA SER A 195 5.41 -13.84 -38.60
C SER A 195 5.96 -15.27 -38.69
N THR A 196 6.84 -15.53 -39.66
CA THR A 196 7.52 -16.84 -39.82
C THR A 196 8.47 -17.11 -38.63
N HIS A 197 9.11 -16.06 -38.13
CA HIS A 197 10.00 -16.08 -36.95
C HIS A 197 9.80 -14.81 -36.13
N SER A 198 9.34 -14.96 -34.90
CA SER A 198 9.25 -13.87 -33.92
C SER A 198 10.38 -13.98 -32.91
N THR A 199 10.91 -12.85 -32.48
CA THR A 199 11.98 -12.75 -31.48
C THR A 199 11.70 -11.58 -30.56
N VAL A 200 11.61 -11.81 -29.26
CA VAL A 200 11.53 -10.75 -28.25
C VAL A 200 12.88 -10.04 -28.18
N GLU A 201 12.89 -8.72 -28.28
CA GLU A 201 14.08 -7.88 -28.22
C GLU A 201 14.16 -7.06 -26.91
N GLY A 202 13.02 -6.74 -26.32
CA GLY A 202 12.95 -5.96 -25.08
C GLY A 202 11.65 -6.18 -24.32
N VAL A 203 11.70 -5.94 -23.01
CA VAL A 203 10.55 -5.98 -22.12
C VAL A 203 10.56 -4.75 -21.24
N HIS A 204 9.46 -4.02 -21.22
CA HIS A 204 9.30 -2.78 -20.45
C HIS A 204 8.12 -2.90 -19.52
N LEU A 205 8.39 -2.86 -18.22
CA LEU A 205 7.37 -2.76 -17.18
C LEU A 205 7.06 -1.26 -16.99
N GLU A 206 5.82 -0.84 -17.27
CA GLU A 206 5.40 0.57 -17.16
C GLU A 206 4.76 0.86 -15.81
N SER A 207 4.01 -0.08 -15.27
CA SER A 207 3.39 0.02 -13.96
C SER A 207 3.45 -1.29 -13.18
N LEU A 208 3.49 -1.18 -11.86
CA LEU A 208 3.30 -2.30 -10.94
C LEU A 208 2.43 -1.81 -9.78
N THR A 209 1.37 -2.56 -9.46
CA THR A 209 0.46 -2.22 -8.36
C THR A 209 0.19 -3.44 -7.48
N ILE A 210 -0.03 -3.22 -6.17
CA ILE A 210 -0.47 -4.26 -5.26
C ILE A 210 -1.99 -4.30 -5.29
N ILE A 211 -2.57 -5.38 -5.81
CA ILE A 211 -4.03 -5.58 -5.82
C ILE A 211 -4.55 -6.29 -4.58
N SER A 212 -3.72 -7.09 -3.92
CA SER A 212 -4.03 -7.65 -2.59
C SER A 212 -2.77 -7.98 -1.81
N LEU A 213 -2.86 -7.82 -0.49
CA LEU A 213 -1.83 -8.19 0.48
C LEU A 213 -2.56 -8.83 1.67
N ASP A 214 -2.57 -10.15 1.72
CA ASP A 214 -3.16 -10.91 2.82
C ASP A 214 -2.08 -11.61 3.66
N SER A 215 -2.45 -12.41 4.64
CA SER A 215 -1.52 -13.04 5.58
C SER A 215 -0.58 -14.10 4.97
N LYS A 216 -0.76 -14.45 3.70
CA LYS A 216 0.01 -15.51 3.03
C LYS A 216 0.58 -15.07 1.70
N ARG A 217 -0.11 -14.16 1.00
CA ARG A 217 0.19 -13.84 -0.39
C ARG A 217 0.11 -12.35 -0.65
N ILE A 218 1.02 -11.91 -1.52
CA ILE A 218 0.98 -10.61 -2.17
C ILE A 218 0.62 -10.87 -3.63
N LEU A 219 -0.36 -10.15 -4.14
CA LEU A 219 -0.74 -10.21 -5.55
C LEU A 219 -0.50 -8.84 -6.18
N PHE A 220 0.28 -8.84 -7.25
CA PHE A 220 0.58 -7.65 -8.03
C PHE A 220 -0.07 -7.73 -9.41
N GLU A 221 -0.31 -6.59 -10.00
CA GLU A 221 -0.73 -6.44 -11.39
C GLU A 221 0.16 -5.42 -12.06
N SER A 222 0.55 -5.70 -13.29
CA SER A 222 1.42 -4.83 -14.08
C SER A 222 0.88 -4.62 -15.47
N ASP A 223 1.19 -3.45 -16.01
CA ASP A 223 1.08 -3.12 -17.42
C ASP A 223 2.48 -2.82 -17.97
N GLY A 224 2.66 -3.05 -19.28
CA GLY A 224 3.93 -2.80 -19.93
C GLY A 224 3.86 -3.02 -21.44
N CYS A 225 5.02 -3.16 -22.07
CA CYS A 225 5.11 -3.54 -23.47
C CYS A 225 6.29 -4.49 -23.73
N VAL A 226 6.18 -5.24 -24.83
CA VAL A 226 7.21 -6.13 -25.35
C VAL A 226 7.60 -5.68 -26.75
N ASP A 227 8.91 -5.46 -26.96
CA ASP A 227 9.49 -5.16 -28.26
C ASP A 227 9.82 -6.47 -28.99
N VAL A 228 9.40 -6.57 -30.22
CA VAL A 228 9.48 -7.81 -31.00
C VAL A 228 10.06 -7.52 -32.40
N ARG A 229 10.97 -8.39 -32.79
CA ARG A 229 11.42 -8.47 -34.17
C ARG A 229 10.62 -9.55 -34.90
N LEU A 230 9.88 -9.16 -35.92
CA LEU A 230 9.09 -10.04 -36.78
C LEU A 230 9.82 -10.26 -38.11
N GLN A 231 10.10 -11.51 -38.46
CA GLN A 231 10.78 -11.86 -39.68
C GLN A 231 9.86 -12.71 -40.58
N TYR A 232 9.72 -12.27 -41.81
CA TYR A 232 8.97 -12.92 -42.88
C TYR A 232 9.96 -13.55 -43.89
N GLY A 233 9.96 -14.87 -43.96
CA GLY A 233 10.90 -15.65 -44.72
C GLY A 233 12.11 -16.16 -43.90
N SER A 234 12.92 -17.03 -44.52
CA SER A 234 14.15 -17.54 -43.90
C SER A 234 15.27 -16.49 -43.83
N ASP A 235 16.30 -16.73 -43.02
CA ASP A 235 17.50 -15.85 -42.97
C ASP A 235 18.14 -15.70 -44.36
N ALA A 236 18.08 -16.74 -45.19
CA ALA A 236 18.58 -16.72 -46.57
C ALA A 236 17.71 -15.85 -47.48
N ASP A 237 16.40 -15.79 -47.22
CA ASP A 237 15.47 -14.93 -47.99
C ASP A 237 15.69 -13.47 -47.61
N VAL A 238 15.82 -13.16 -46.31
CA VAL A 238 16.15 -11.80 -45.84
C VAL A 238 17.50 -11.32 -46.41
N ALA A 239 18.51 -12.19 -46.43
CA ALA A 239 19.83 -11.84 -46.96
C ALA A 239 19.83 -11.58 -48.50
N ARG A 240 18.80 -12.03 -49.23
CA ARG A 240 18.61 -11.82 -50.68
C ARG A 240 17.58 -10.75 -51.01
N ASP A 241 17.07 -10.00 -50.04
CA ASP A 241 15.95 -9.06 -50.16
C ASP A 241 14.62 -9.70 -50.64
N ASP A 242 14.48 -11.03 -50.50
CA ASP A 242 13.26 -11.78 -50.80
C ASP A 242 12.37 -11.94 -49.54
N GLY A 243 12.87 -11.58 -48.36
CA GLY A 243 12.19 -11.55 -47.07
C GLY A 243 12.07 -10.14 -46.51
N ALA A 244 11.29 -9.98 -45.44
CA ALA A 244 11.13 -8.72 -44.72
C ALA A 244 11.37 -8.87 -43.21
N VAL A 245 11.77 -7.79 -42.57
CA VAL A 245 11.87 -7.69 -41.10
C VAL A 245 11.17 -6.42 -40.68
N SER A 246 10.28 -6.51 -39.70
CA SER A 246 9.71 -5.38 -38.98
C SER A 246 10.07 -5.45 -37.50
N HIS A 247 9.99 -4.30 -36.82
CA HIS A 247 10.15 -4.16 -35.38
C HIS A 247 8.92 -3.46 -34.84
N ASP A 248 8.25 -4.09 -33.94
CA ASP A 248 6.98 -3.62 -33.38
C ASP A 248 7.01 -3.73 -31.85
N SER A 249 6.15 -2.96 -31.17
CA SER A 249 5.99 -3.00 -29.73
C SER A 249 4.52 -3.27 -29.39
N TYR A 250 4.27 -4.29 -28.57
CA TYR A 250 2.93 -4.72 -28.21
C TYR A 250 2.68 -4.52 -26.72
N PRO A 251 1.51 -3.95 -26.33
CA PRO A 251 1.10 -3.87 -24.94
C PRO A 251 0.99 -5.25 -24.32
N LEU A 252 1.36 -5.36 -23.05
CA LEU A 252 1.17 -6.56 -22.25
C LEU A 252 0.58 -6.23 -20.89
N ASP A 253 -0.18 -7.17 -20.32
CA ASP A 253 -0.60 -7.19 -18.93
C ASP A 253 -0.21 -8.52 -18.28
N CYS A 254 0.15 -8.45 -16.99
CA CYS A 254 0.59 -9.62 -16.25
C CYS A 254 0.24 -9.48 -14.77
N LYS A 255 -0.06 -10.62 -14.12
CA LYS A 255 -0.17 -10.70 -12.66
C LYS A 255 0.96 -11.51 -12.08
N PHE A 256 1.46 -11.02 -10.94
CA PHE A 256 2.50 -11.70 -10.19
C PHE A 256 2.00 -12.03 -8.78
N GLU A 257 2.59 -13.04 -8.19
CA GLU A 257 2.37 -13.39 -6.80
C GLU A 257 3.68 -13.67 -6.08
N ALA A 258 3.70 -13.37 -4.79
CA ALA A 258 4.77 -13.71 -3.86
C ALA A 258 4.19 -14.17 -2.52
N ASP A 259 4.94 -14.97 -1.77
CA ASP A 259 4.65 -15.32 -0.39
C ASP A 259 5.00 -14.12 0.53
N THR A 260 4.20 -13.85 1.56
CA THR A 260 4.49 -12.79 2.54
C THR A 260 5.72 -13.07 3.40
N GLU A 261 6.14 -14.34 3.49
CA GLU A 261 7.41 -14.70 4.14
C GLU A 261 8.62 -14.36 3.26
N ARG A 262 8.44 -14.35 1.93
CA ARG A 262 9.48 -14.07 0.92
C ARG A 262 8.95 -13.11 -0.15
N PRO A 263 8.73 -11.84 0.21
CA PRO A 263 7.99 -10.88 -0.63
C PRO A 263 8.63 -10.56 -1.98
N LEU A 264 9.93 -10.84 -2.14
CA LEU A 264 10.70 -10.63 -3.38
C LEU A 264 10.93 -11.93 -4.18
N GLU A 265 10.49 -13.10 -3.70
CA GLU A 265 10.44 -14.31 -4.53
C GLU A 265 9.15 -14.29 -5.38
N ILE A 266 9.19 -13.48 -6.42
CA ILE A 266 8.03 -13.20 -7.28
C ILE A 266 7.91 -14.28 -8.37
N SER A 267 6.69 -14.65 -8.69
CA SER A 267 6.37 -15.55 -9.82
C SER A 267 5.16 -15.05 -10.59
N ILE A 268 5.10 -15.38 -11.88
CA ILE A 268 3.94 -15.06 -12.73
C ILE A 268 2.77 -15.97 -12.34
N VAL A 269 1.60 -15.37 -12.16
CA VAL A 269 0.35 -16.13 -11.97
C VAL A 269 0.03 -16.86 -13.27
N SER A 270 -0.10 -18.17 -13.20
CA SER A 270 -0.31 -19.01 -14.39
C SER A 270 -1.47 -18.52 -15.27
N GLY A 271 -1.19 -18.27 -16.54
CA GLY A 271 -2.16 -17.82 -17.54
C GLY A 271 -2.61 -16.36 -17.38
N SER A 272 -1.89 -15.55 -16.61
CA SER A 272 -2.18 -14.11 -16.48
C SER A 272 -1.44 -13.23 -17.47
N LEU A 273 -0.32 -13.69 -18.01
CA LEU A 273 0.43 -12.96 -19.03
C LEU A 273 -0.38 -12.93 -20.33
N ARG A 274 -0.60 -11.73 -20.84
CA ARG A 274 -1.32 -11.47 -22.10
C ARG A 274 -0.56 -10.44 -22.90
N ILE A 275 -0.44 -10.67 -24.19
CA ILE A 275 0.14 -9.72 -25.14
C ILE A 275 -0.99 -9.33 -26.10
N ASN A 276 -1.23 -8.03 -26.22
CA ASN A 276 -2.25 -7.51 -27.13
C ASN A 276 -1.60 -7.19 -28.47
N THR A 277 -1.91 -8.01 -29.46
CA THR A 277 -1.42 -7.88 -30.84
C THR A 277 -2.44 -7.27 -31.80
N ASP A 278 -3.55 -6.71 -31.31
CA ASP A 278 -4.64 -6.17 -32.15
C ASP A 278 -4.15 -5.09 -33.12
N SER A 279 -3.21 -4.24 -32.69
CA SER A 279 -2.60 -3.19 -33.53
C SER A 279 -1.92 -3.73 -34.80
N PHE A 280 -1.44 -4.98 -34.79
CA PHE A 280 -0.86 -5.61 -35.97
C PHE A 280 -1.88 -5.76 -37.12
N TYR A 281 -3.16 -5.91 -36.81
CA TYR A 281 -4.24 -6.12 -37.76
C TYR A 281 -4.93 -4.81 -38.18
N ASP A 282 -4.74 -3.72 -37.44
CA ASP A 282 -5.39 -2.42 -37.71
C ASP A 282 -4.66 -1.59 -38.77
N ASP A 283 -3.39 -1.86 -39.08
CA ASP A 283 -2.58 -1.13 -40.09
C ASP A 283 -2.98 -1.42 -41.56
N GLY A 284 -4.11 -2.06 -41.79
CA GLY A 284 -4.56 -2.55 -43.11
C GLY A 284 -5.71 -1.80 -43.80
N GLU A 285 -6.27 -0.73 -43.20
CA GLU A 285 -7.37 0.04 -43.79
C GLU A 285 -7.01 1.53 -43.94
N ASP A 286 -6.19 1.88 -44.95
CA ASP A 286 -6.14 3.21 -45.59
C ASP A 286 -6.04 3.08 -47.11
#